data_6dd1c1bf2ae8be481a248745b39b64cd
#
_entry.id   6dd1c1bf2ae8be481a248745b39b64cd
#
_cell.length_a   1.000
_cell.length_b   1.000
_cell.length_c   1.000
_cell.angle_alpha   90.00
_cell.angle_beta   90.00
_cell.angle_gamma   90.00
#
_symmetry.space_group_name_H-M   'P 1'
#
loop_
_entity.id
_entity.type
_entity.pdbx_description
1 polymer ?
#
loop_
_entity_poly.entity_id
_entity_poly.type
_entity_poly.pdbx_seq_one_letter_code
_entity_poly.pdbx_strand_id
1 'polypeptide(L)'
;MNTANMLDLIGAIVAFLLTIMVFSYMLGDNALFRIAAYILIGAAAGYATVLVVFNIIWQRVAMPFIQSPGNSLATVVPGALLGLWLLLKASPRLSRLGSPAVALLVGVAAATVVGGAVQGTLYPQTNAAMNALSPTQTAGSGPNLAFGLVNGLIILVGTVTTLAYFHFGSRGSQGQASPLQEFLTSIGQVGKAFIAIALGVVFAGVYAAALSAFVGRLTFLWDFLWDMIERFFPIA
;
A
#
# COMPACT_ATOMS: atom_id res chain seq x y z
N MET A 1 26.50 27.53 -17.35
CA MET A 1 25.66 26.42 -16.83
C MET A 1 24.69 27.04 -15.86
N ASN A 2 23.37 26.98 -16.12
CA ASN A 2 22.38 27.52 -15.21
C ASN A 2 22.34 26.65 -13.91
N THR A 3 22.10 27.28 -12.77
CA THR A 3 22.02 26.58 -11.45
C THR A 3 21.03 25.40 -11.45
N ALA A 4 19.94 25.48 -12.23
CA ALA A 4 19.00 24.40 -12.46
C ALA A 4 19.67 23.16 -13.07
N ASN A 5 20.45 23.33 -14.12
CA ASN A 5 21.15 22.23 -14.79
C ASN A 5 22.21 21.55 -13.91
N MET A 6 22.80 22.29 -12.96
CA MET A 6 23.74 21.69 -11.99
C MET A 6 23.02 20.86 -10.93
N LEU A 7 21.87 21.32 -10.43
CA LEU A 7 21.08 20.58 -9.44
C LEU A 7 20.52 19.29 -10.05
N ASP A 8 20.05 19.35 -11.30
CA ASP A 8 19.56 18.17 -12.03
C ASP A 8 20.68 17.16 -12.25
N LEU A 9 21.87 17.60 -12.60
CA LEU A 9 23.03 16.73 -12.79
C LEU A 9 23.45 16.04 -11.47
N ILE A 10 23.52 16.81 -10.37
CA ILE A 10 23.82 16.25 -9.05
C ILE A 10 22.76 15.22 -8.66
N GLY A 11 21.47 15.55 -8.86
CA GLY A 11 20.36 14.64 -8.61
C GLY A 11 20.46 13.34 -9.40
N ALA A 12 20.81 13.44 -10.69
CA ALA A 12 20.99 12.28 -11.56
C ALA A 12 22.17 11.40 -11.12
N ILE A 13 23.31 12.00 -10.73
CA ILE A 13 24.47 11.26 -10.20
C ILE A 13 24.11 10.54 -8.90
N VAL A 14 23.44 11.21 -7.97
CA VAL A 14 23.00 10.59 -6.71
C VAL A 14 22.02 9.45 -6.96
N ALA A 15 21.04 9.64 -7.86
CA ALA A 15 20.10 8.60 -8.25
C ALA A 15 20.79 7.39 -8.90
N PHE A 16 21.78 7.63 -9.75
CA PHE A 16 22.59 6.58 -10.38
C PHE A 16 23.36 5.76 -9.33
N LEU A 17 24.07 6.44 -8.42
CA LEU A 17 24.83 5.78 -7.35
C LEU A 17 23.91 4.96 -6.44
N LEU A 18 22.78 5.53 -6.01
CA LEU A 18 21.82 4.81 -5.18
C LEU A 18 21.23 3.59 -5.89
N THR A 19 20.97 3.69 -7.19
CA THR A 19 20.45 2.57 -7.98
C THR A 19 21.47 1.43 -8.06
N ILE A 20 22.75 1.72 -8.30
CA ILE A 20 23.82 0.72 -8.29
C ILE A 20 23.97 0.10 -6.88
N MET A 21 23.92 0.93 -5.83
CA MET A 21 24.00 0.43 -4.46
C MET A 21 22.85 -0.53 -4.12
N VAL A 22 21.64 -0.24 -4.59
CA VAL A 22 20.48 -1.15 -4.42
C VAL A 22 20.68 -2.43 -5.24
N PHE A 23 21.13 -2.32 -6.49
CA PHE A 23 21.39 -3.50 -7.34
C PHE A 23 22.54 -4.36 -6.86
N SER A 24 23.45 -3.83 -6.05
CA SER A 24 24.51 -4.63 -5.42
C SER A 24 23.96 -5.78 -4.55
N TYR A 25 22.69 -5.69 -4.10
CA TYR A 25 22.02 -6.78 -3.39
C TYR A 25 21.88 -8.05 -4.24
N MET A 26 21.85 -7.95 -5.57
CA MET A 26 21.85 -9.13 -6.46
C MET A 26 23.10 -10.00 -6.32
N LEU A 27 24.21 -9.40 -5.87
CA LEU A 27 25.48 -10.11 -5.62
C LEU A 27 25.56 -10.66 -4.19
N GLY A 28 24.58 -10.32 -3.36
CA GLY A 28 24.51 -10.73 -1.96
C GLY A 28 24.33 -9.55 -1.01
N ASP A 29 24.10 -9.84 0.29
CA ASP A 29 23.98 -8.81 1.33
C ASP A 29 25.36 -8.16 1.58
N ASN A 30 25.49 -6.93 1.12
CA ASN A 30 26.73 -6.16 1.21
C ASN A 30 26.52 -4.78 1.86
N ALA A 31 27.65 -4.14 2.23
CA ALA A 31 27.64 -2.85 2.91
C ALA A 31 26.99 -1.74 2.05
N LEU A 32 27.12 -1.79 0.72
CA LEU A 32 26.55 -0.77 -0.19
C LEU A 32 25.02 -0.78 -0.14
N PHE A 33 24.41 -1.96 -0.21
CA PHE A 33 22.97 -2.11 -0.07
C PHE A 33 22.47 -1.61 1.28
N ARG A 34 23.17 -1.93 2.37
CA ARG A 34 22.80 -1.48 3.73
C ARG A 34 22.82 0.05 3.83
N ILE A 35 23.83 0.71 3.27
CA ILE A 35 23.90 2.18 3.24
C ILE A 35 22.72 2.75 2.45
N ALA A 36 22.43 2.22 1.26
CA ALA A 36 21.28 2.66 0.46
C ALA A 36 19.95 2.49 1.23
N ALA A 37 19.77 1.37 1.92
CA ALA A 37 18.59 1.11 2.74
C ALA A 37 18.48 2.11 3.90
N TYR A 38 19.55 2.42 4.60
CA TYR A 38 19.54 3.43 5.67
C TYR A 38 19.25 4.84 5.15
N ILE A 39 19.79 5.22 3.98
CA ILE A 39 19.47 6.49 3.33
C ILE A 39 17.98 6.56 2.98
N LEU A 40 17.42 5.48 2.42
CA LEU A 40 15.99 5.42 2.07
C LEU A 40 15.10 5.56 3.31
N ILE A 41 15.41 4.80 4.37
CA ILE A 41 14.67 4.87 5.64
C ILE A 41 14.79 6.26 6.25
N GLY A 42 16.00 6.84 6.26
CA GLY A 42 16.23 8.18 6.78
C GLY A 42 15.48 9.26 5.99
N ALA A 43 15.49 9.17 4.66
CA ALA A 43 14.76 10.09 3.79
C ALA A 43 13.23 9.97 3.99
N ALA A 44 12.70 8.75 4.08
CA ALA A 44 11.28 8.52 4.36
C ALA A 44 10.86 9.06 5.73
N ALA A 45 11.66 8.80 6.76
CA ALA A 45 11.42 9.32 8.11
C ALA A 45 11.51 10.86 8.17
N GLY A 46 12.51 11.44 7.49
CA GLY A 46 12.66 12.89 7.37
C GLY A 46 11.48 13.54 6.65
N TYR A 47 11.04 12.97 5.54
CA TYR A 47 9.87 13.44 4.81
C TYR A 47 8.60 13.39 5.66
N ALA A 48 8.35 12.25 6.34
CA ALA A 48 7.22 12.12 7.24
C ALA A 48 7.27 13.15 8.38
N THR A 49 8.45 13.40 8.93
CA THR A 49 8.65 14.42 9.98
C THR A 49 8.32 15.83 9.48
N VAL A 50 8.79 16.20 8.28
CA VAL A 50 8.48 17.49 7.67
C VAL A 50 6.98 17.63 7.44
N LEU A 51 6.30 16.61 6.92
CA LEU A 51 4.84 16.63 6.74
C LEU A 51 4.10 16.86 8.07
N VAL A 52 4.50 16.16 9.14
CA VAL A 52 3.91 16.35 10.48
C VAL A 52 4.14 17.75 11.00
N VAL A 53 5.38 18.27 10.91
CA VAL A 53 5.73 19.60 11.39
C VAL A 53 4.94 20.67 10.64
N PHE A 54 4.91 20.63 9.30
CA PHE A 54 4.23 21.67 8.53
C PHE A 54 2.70 21.54 8.55
N ASN A 55 2.15 20.34 8.33
CA ASN A 55 0.71 20.19 8.17
C ASN A 55 -0.05 20.07 9.51
N ILE A 56 0.60 19.53 10.53
CA ILE A 56 -0.04 19.32 11.83
C ILE A 56 0.40 20.41 12.80
N ILE A 57 1.70 20.50 13.09
CA ILE A 57 2.19 21.44 14.14
C ILE A 57 1.98 22.87 13.69
N TRP A 58 2.44 23.24 12.48
CA TRP A 58 2.34 24.61 12.00
C TRP A 58 0.92 25.02 11.66
N GLN A 59 0.24 24.27 10.80
CA GLN A 59 -1.08 24.69 10.30
C GLN A 59 -2.22 24.42 11.30
N ARG A 60 -2.17 23.34 12.08
CA ARG A 60 -3.28 22.95 12.95
C ARG A 60 -3.08 23.31 14.42
N VAL A 61 -1.86 23.60 14.84
CA VAL A 61 -1.55 24.00 16.21
C VAL A 61 -1.11 25.47 16.26
N ALA A 62 -0.05 25.84 15.57
CA ALA A 62 0.54 27.17 15.68
C ALA A 62 -0.35 28.26 15.06
N MET A 63 -0.84 28.07 13.82
CA MET A 63 -1.63 29.08 13.13
C MET A 63 -2.96 29.42 13.83
N PRO A 64 -3.81 28.46 14.24
CA PRO A 64 -5.03 28.76 14.99
C PRO A 64 -4.75 29.44 16.34
N PHE A 65 -3.66 29.06 17.01
CA PHE A 65 -3.26 29.67 18.28
C PHE A 65 -2.87 31.15 18.11
N ILE A 66 -2.20 31.49 17.01
CA ILE A 66 -1.80 32.87 16.70
C ILE A 66 -3.00 33.72 16.24
N GLN A 67 -3.89 33.14 15.40
CA GLN A 67 -5.00 33.89 14.77
C GLN A 67 -6.24 34.01 15.66
N SER A 68 -6.52 33.04 16.52
CA SER A 68 -7.75 32.98 17.31
C SER A 68 -7.53 32.28 18.66
N PRO A 69 -6.82 32.90 19.62
CA PRO A 69 -6.43 32.23 20.86
C PRO A 69 -7.61 31.69 21.68
N GLY A 70 -8.77 32.37 21.64
CA GLY A 70 -9.95 32.01 22.44
C GLY A 70 -10.71 30.77 21.94
N ASN A 71 -10.84 30.59 20.63
CA ASN A 71 -11.59 29.47 20.02
C ASN A 71 -10.72 28.24 19.72
N SER A 72 -9.42 28.43 19.59
CA SER A 72 -8.48 27.35 19.23
C SER A 72 -8.10 26.46 20.42
N LEU A 73 -8.26 26.93 21.65
CA LEU A 73 -7.88 26.19 22.85
C LEU A 73 -8.56 24.82 22.93
N ALA A 74 -9.85 24.73 22.63
CA ALA A 74 -10.61 23.47 22.68
C ALA A 74 -10.07 22.41 21.69
N THR A 75 -9.53 22.84 20.54
CA THR A 75 -9.03 21.94 19.49
C THR A 75 -7.54 21.63 19.66
N VAL A 76 -6.76 22.61 20.08
CA VAL A 76 -5.29 22.51 20.16
C VAL A 76 -4.84 21.82 21.45
N VAL A 77 -5.50 22.11 22.59
CA VAL A 77 -5.09 21.61 23.91
C VAL A 77 -5.09 20.06 23.98
N PRO A 78 -6.14 19.34 23.53
CA PRO A 78 -6.12 17.87 23.58
C PRO A 78 -5.00 17.26 22.74
N GLY A 79 -4.76 17.80 21.54
CA GLY A 79 -3.67 17.35 20.66
C GLY A 79 -2.29 17.64 21.25
N ALA A 80 -2.08 18.82 21.79
CA ALA A 80 -0.83 19.20 22.42
C ALA A 80 -0.54 18.37 23.67
N LEU A 81 -1.56 18.10 24.50
CA LEU A 81 -1.43 17.24 25.68
C LEU A 81 -1.05 15.81 25.28
N LEU A 82 -1.69 15.24 24.26
CA LEU A 82 -1.33 13.91 23.74
C LEU A 82 0.09 13.89 23.17
N GLY A 83 0.49 14.93 22.44
CA GLY A 83 1.85 15.07 21.94
C GLY A 83 2.89 15.16 23.06
N LEU A 84 2.62 15.98 24.08
CA LEU A 84 3.49 16.09 25.26
C LEU A 84 3.55 14.73 26.02
N TRP A 85 2.42 14.07 26.15
CA TRP A 85 2.33 12.76 26.78
C TRP A 85 3.15 11.71 26.02
N LEU A 86 3.16 11.75 24.68
CA LEU A 86 4.01 10.91 23.84
C LEU A 86 5.50 11.16 24.08
N LEU A 87 5.90 12.43 24.33
CA LEU A 87 7.30 12.76 24.62
C LEU A 87 7.81 12.10 25.91
N LEU A 88 6.91 11.77 26.86
CA LEU A 88 7.30 11.01 28.04
C LEU A 88 7.80 9.60 27.70
N LYS A 89 7.43 9.05 26.53
CA LYS A 89 7.93 7.76 26.03
C LYS A 89 9.41 7.80 25.66
N ALA A 90 9.96 8.96 25.33
CA ALA A 90 11.38 9.13 25.01
C ALA A 90 12.29 8.93 26.23
N SER A 91 11.76 9.13 27.45
CA SER A 91 12.54 8.94 28.67
C SER A 91 12.36 7.52 29.24
N PRO A 92 13.45 6.77 29.50
CA PRO A 92 13.38 5.42 30.06
C PRO A 92 12.62 5.35 31.41
N ARG A 93 12.75 6.39 32.22
CA ARG A 93 12.13 6.48 33.57
C ARG A 93 10.61 6.73 33.51
N LEU A 94 10.16 7.50 32.50
CA LEU A 94 8.77 7.92 32.34
C LEU A 94 8.01 7.12 31.27
N SER A 95 8.69 6.18 30.61
CA SER A 95 8.16 5.40 29.50
C SER A 95 6.85 4.69 29.79
N ARG A 96 6.64 4.23 31.06
CA ARG A 96 5.37 3.59 31.47
C ARG A 96 4.18 4.56 31.40
N LEU A 97 4.39 5.83 31.77
CA LEU A 97 3.35 6.84 31.71
C LEU A 97 2.98 7.24 30.26
N GLY A 98 3.91 7.14 29.32
CA GLY A 98 3.67 7.38 27.90
C GLY A 98 2.94 6.22 27.18
N SER A 99 2.83 5.04 27.79
CA SER A 99 2.23 3.86 27.15
C SER A 99 0.76 4.04 26.75
N PRO A 100 -0.14 4.68 27.54
CA PRO A 100 -1.52 4.90 27.13
C PRO A 100 -1.65 5.79 25.88
N ALA A 101 -0.79 6.82 25.74
CA ALA A 101 -0.81 7.67 24.55
C ALA A 101 -0.39 6.90 23.29
N VAL A 102 0.62 6.02 23.40
CA VAL A 102 1.01 5.11 22.31
C VAL A 102 -0.11 4.12 22.00
N ALA A 103 -0.75 3.53 23.00
CA ALA A 103 -1.86 2.60 22.80
C ALA A 103 -3.03 3.26 22.08
N LEU A 104 -3.36 4.52 22.42
CA LEU A 104 -4.37 5.29 21.71
C LEU A 104 -3.98 5.52 20.25
N LEU A 105 -2.75 5.93 19.95
CA LEU A 105 -2.28 6.09 18.58
C LEU A 105 -2.34 4.80 17.77
N VAL A 106 -1.88 3.69 18.34
CA VAL A 106 -1.93 2.37 17.70
C VAL A 106 -3.39 1.96 17.48
N GLY A 107 -4.27 2.21 18.45
CA GLY A 107 -5.71 1.93 18.33
C GLY A 107 -6.37 2.74 17.22
N VAL A 108 -6.09 4.04 17.14
CA VAL A 108 -6.59 4.92 16.06
C VAL A 108 -6.04 4.48 14.71
N ALA A 109 -4.72 4.20 14.61
CA ALA A 109 -4.12 3.71 13.38
C ALA A 109 -4.76 2.38 12.93
N ALA A 110 -4.95 1.43 13.84
CA ALA A 110 -5.63 0.16 13.54
C ALA A 110 -7.09 0.40 13.08
N ALA A 111 -7.83 1.27 13.77
CA ALA A 111 -9.20 1.60 13.40
C ALA A 111 -9.30 2.25 12.01
N THR A 112 -8.36 3.17 11.67
CA THR A 112 -8.34 3.80 10.35
C THR A 112 -7.99 2.81 9.23
N VAL A 113 -7.07 1.87 9.48
CA VAL A 113 -6.73 0.81 8.52
C VAL A 113 -7.91 -0.13 8.31
N VAL A 114 -8.56 -0.59 9.39
CA VAL A 114 -9.75 -1.45 9.29
C VAL A 114 -10.91 -0.71 8.62
N GLY A 115 -11.18 0.53 9.01
CA GLY A 115 -12.21 1.36 8.40
C GLY A 115 -11.95 1.61 6.92
N GLY A 116 -10.70 1.90 6.55
CA GLY A 116 -10.26 2.06 5.17
C GLY A 116 -10.43 0.77 4.34
N ALA A 117 -10.07 -0.38 4.91
CA ALA A 117 -10.26 -1.68 4.26
C ALA A 117 -11.75 -2.00 4.04
N VAL A 118 -12.60 -1.73 5.04
CA VAL A 118 -14.04 -1.96 4.92
C VAL A 118 -14.66 -1.05 3.87
N GLN A 119 -14.41 0.25 3.93
CA GLN A 119 -15.00 1.23 3.02
C GLN A 119 -14.36 1.23 1.63
N GLY A 120 -13.04 1.04 1.55
CA GLY A 120 -12.28 1.11 0.30
C GLY A 120 -12.26 -0.18 -0.51
N THR A 121 -12.40 -1.32 0.14
CA THR A 121 -12.32 -2.64 -0.54
C THR A 121 -13.54 -3.52 -0.31
N LEU A 122 -13.89 -3.83 0.94
CA LEU A 122 -14.96 -4.78 1.21
C LEU A 122 -16.32 -4.30 0.71
N TYR A 123 -16.71 -3.07 1.04
CA TYR A 123 -18.01 -2.53 0.64
C TYR A 123 -18.15 -2.43 -0.89
N PRO A 124 -17.22 -1.81 -1.65
CA PRO A 124 -17.33 -1.73 -3.10
C PRO A 124 -17.35 -3.10 -3.78
N GLN A 125 -16.51 -4.03 -3.34
CA GLN A 125 -16.45 -5.38 -3.93
C GLN A 125 -17.70 -6.20 -3.62
N THR A 126 -18.21 -6.11 -2.39
CA THR A 126 -19.47 -6.77 -2.01
C THR A 126 -20.64 -6.20 -2.79
N ASN A 127 -20.71 -4.87 -2.93
CA ASN A 127 -21.74 -4.19 -3.71
C ASN A 127 -21.66 -4.58 -5.20
N ALA A 128 -20.45 -4.63 -5.76
CA ALA A 128 -20.24 -5.09 -7.14
C ALA A 128 -20.69 -6.54 -7.35
N ALA A 129 -20.37 -7.45 -6.40
CA ALA A 129 -20.79 -8.85 -6.46
C ALA A 129 -22.31 -9.02 -6.32
N MET A 130 -22.96 -8.26 -5.42
CA MET A 130 -24.43 -8.27 -5.26
C MET A 130 -25.15 -7.75 -6.50
N ASN A 131 -24.59 -6.73 -7.14
CA ASN A 131 -25.18 -6.10 -8.33
C ASN A 131 -24.65 -6.67 -9.66
N ALA A 132 -23.92 -7.77 -9.62
CA ALA A 132 -23.29 -8.37 -10.81
C ALA A 132 -24.28 -8.73 -11.92
N LEU A 133 -25.54 -9.05 -11.57
CA LEU A 133 -26.64 -9.36 -12.51
C LEU A 133 -27.62 -8.20 -12.70
N SER A 134 -27.36 -7.02 -12.14
CA SER A 134 -28.28 -5.89 -12.30
C SER A 134 -28.25 -5.36 -13.75
N PRO A 135 -29.42 -4.96 -14.33
CA PRO A 135 -29.48 -4.50 -15.71
C PRO A 135 -28.59 -3.28 -15.99
N THR A 136 -28.40 -2.43 -14.99
CA THR A 136 -27.57 -1.22 -15.11
C THR A 136 -26.08 -1.54 -15.20
N GLN A 137 -25.62 -2.59 -14.54
CA GLN A 137 -24.22 -3.03 -14.60
C GLN A 137 -23.96 -3.92 -15.83
N THR A 138 -24.91 -4.79 -16.18
CA THR A 138 -24.78 -5.64 -17.37
C THR A 138 -24.78 -4.84 -18.66
N ALA A 139 -25.54 -3.74 -18.74
CA ALA A 139 -25.55 -2.85 -19.91
C ALA A 139 -24.24 -2.04 -20.09
N GLY A 140 -23.47 -1.84 -19.01
CA GLY A 140 -22.18 -1.11 -19.04
C GLY A 140 -20.94 -1.99 -19.17
N SER A 141 -21.07 -3.32 -19.03
CA SER A 141 -19.94 -4.24 -18.92
C SER A 141 -19.38 -4.81 -20.23
N GLY A 142 -19.89 -4.38 -21.39
CA GLY A 142 -19.39 -4.86 -22.68
C GLY A 142 -20.29 -4.50 -23.87
N PRO A 143 -19.89 -4.89 -25.09
CA PRO A 143 -20.58 -4.50 -26.31
C PRO A 143 -22.00 -5.13 -26.46
N ASN A 144 -22.33 -6.16 -25.69
CA ASN A 144 -23.59 -6.88 -25.78
C ASN A 144 -24.12 -7.26 -24.38
N LEU A 145 -25.45 -7.21 -24.22
CA LEU A 145 -26.16 -7.60 -23.00
C LEU A 145 -25.82 -9.06 -22.58
N ALA A 146 -25.64 -9.97 -23.55
CA ALA A 146 -25.24 -11.36 -23.31
C ALA A 146 -23.87 -11.47 -22.63
N PHE A 147 -22.90 -10.63 -23.03
CA PHE A 147 -21.57 -10.61 -22.40
C PHE A 147 -21.64 -10.13 -20.94
N GLY A 148 -22.47 -9.10 -20.68
CA GLY A 148 -22.70 -8.62 -19.31
C GLY A 148 -23.35 -9.68 -18.41
N LEU A 149 -24.32 -10.43 -18.91
CA LEU A 149 -24.97 -11.53 -18.18
C LEU A 149 -23.99 -12.69 -17.87
N VAL A 150 -23.18 -13.09 -18.85
CA VAL A 150 -22.15 -14.13 -18.65
C VAL A 150 -21.14 -13.70 -17.61
N ASN A 151 -20.66 -12.47 -17.69
CA ASN A 151 -19.72 -11.92 -16.70
C ASN A 151 -20.33 -11.88 -15.29
N GLY A 152 -21.56 -11.40 -15.16
CA GLY A 152 -22.31 -11.39 -13.91
C GLY A 152 -22.51 -12.78 -13.32
N LEU A 153 -22.82 -13.79 -14.16
CA LEU A 153 -22.98 -15.18 -13.76
C LEU A 153 -21.65 -15.76 -13.24
N ILE A 154 -20.53 -15.49 -13.91
CA ILE A 154 -19.20 -15.92 -13.48
C ILE A 154 -18.85 -15.31 -12.11
N ILE A 155 -19.11 -14.01 -11.90
CA ILE A 155 -18.88 -13.34 -10.63
C ILE A 155 -19.74 -13.97 -9.53
N LEU A 156 -21.02 -14.21 -9.79
CA LEU A 156 -21.94 -14.79 -8.82
C LEU A 156 -21.51 -16.22 -8.45
N VAL A 157 -21.25 -17.08 -9.44
CA VAL A 157 -20.80 -18.46 -9.22
C VAL A 157 -19.46 -18.46 -8.48
N GLY A 158 -18.51 -17.63 -8.90
CA GLY A 158 -17.21 -17.47 -8.23
C GLY A 158 -17.36 -17.05 -6.77
N THR A 159 -18.22 -16.07 -6.49
CA THR A 159 -18.46 -15.58 -5.12
C THR A 159 -19.08 -16.66 -4.25
N VAL A 160 -20.17 -17.31 -4.71
CA VAL A 160 -20.87 -18.34 -3.95
C VAL A 160 -19.97 -19.54 -3.68
N THR A 161 -19.26 -20.04 -4.69
CA THR A 161 -18.38 -21.20 -4.56
C THR A 161 -17.16 -20.90 -3.66
N THR A 162 -16.62 -19.69 -3.73
CA THR A 162 -15.52 -19.23 -2.86
C THR A 162 -15.98 -19.12 -1.40
N LEU A 163 -17.14 -18.54 -1.14
CA LEU A 163 -17.73 -18.48 0.21
C LEU A 163 -18.01 -19.89 0.75
N ALA A 164 -18.54 -20.79 -0.09
CA ALA A 164 -18.75 -22.18 0.29
C ALA A 164 -17.42 -22.87 0.68
N TYR A 165 -16.35 -22.64 -0.09
CA TYR A 165 -15.03 -23.17 0.23
C TYR A 165 -14.54 -22.74 1.61
N PHE A 166 -14.62 -21.46 1.94
CA PHE A 166 -14.19 -20.95 3.26
C PHE A 166 -15.10 -21.44 4.40
N HIS A 167 -16.40 -21.52 4.18
CA HIS A 167 -17.34 -21.96 5.20
C HIS A 167 -17.21 -23.44 5.55
N PHE A 168 -17.06 -24.29 4.55
CA PHE A 168 -17.04 -25.75 4.74
C PHE A 168 -15.62 -26.32 4.81
N GLY A 169 -14.63 -25.66 4.21
CA GLY A 169 -13.23 -26.10 4.23
C GLY A 169 -12.58 -26.07 5.60
N SER A 170 -13.11 -25.27 6.54
CA SER A 170 -12.60 -25.18 7.92
C SER A 170 -13.15 -26.26 8.86
N ARG A 171 -14.24 -26.93 8.47
CA ARG A 171 -14.78 -28.05 9.26
C ARG A 171 -14.13 -29.34 8.76
N GLY A 172 -13.06 -29.76 9.45
CA GLY A 172 -12.46 -31.06 9.26
C GLY A 172 -13.53 -32.15 9.36
N SER A 173 -13.52 -33.06 8.39
CA SER A 173 -14.43 -34.20 8.29
C SER A 173 -14.30 -35.12 9.53
N GLN A 174 -15.01 -34.81 10.59
CA GLN A 174 -15.23 -35.71 11.71
C GLN A 174 -16.71 -36.12 11.72
N GLY A 175 -17.06 -37.17 10.99
CA GLY A 175 -18.40 -37.74 11.00
C GLY A 175 -18.85 -38.20 9.62
N GLN A 176 -19.79 -39.15 9.57
CA GLN A 176 -20.36 -39.70 8.35
C GLN A 176 -20.83 -38.60 7.40
N ALA A 177 -20.20 -38.52 6.23
CA ALA A 177 -20.52 -37.57 5.18
C ALA A 177 -21.96 -37.73 4.73
N SER A 178 -22.84 -36.78 5.03
CA SER A 178 -24.17 -36.76 4.41
C SER A 178 -24.03 -36.39 2.93
N PRO A 179 -24.95 -36.84 2.04
CA PRO A 179 -24.91 -36.51 0.61
C PRO A 179 -24.82 -35.02 0.32
N LEU A 180 -25.39 -34.18 1.21
CA LEU A 180 -25.31 -32.74 1.20
C LEU A 180 -23.89 -32.25 1.44
N GLN A 181 -23.13 -32.90 2.32
CA GLN A 181 -21.73 -32.52 2.59
C GLN A 181 -20.84 -32.84 1.40
N GLU A 182 -21.05 -33.94 0.72
CA GLU A 182 -20.29 -34.30 -0.48
C GLU A 182 -20.54 -33.30 -1.62
N PHE A 183 -21.80 -32.91 -1.83
CA PHE A 183 -22.15 -31.84 -2.79
C PHE A 183 -21.51 -30.52 -2.47
N LEU A 184 -21.54 -30.07 -1.20
CA LEU A 184 -20.94 -28.81 -0.76
C LEU A 184 -19.41 -28.85 -0.87
N THR A 185 -18.79 -30.01 -0.65
CA THR A 185 -17.34 -30.18 -0.83
C THR A 185 -16.95 -30.05 -2.30
N SER A 186 -17.77 -30.61 -3.21
CA SER A 186 -17.55 -30.47 -4.66
C SER A 186 -17.68 -29.02 -5.13
N ILE A 187 -18.66 -28.27 -4.63
CA ILE A 187 -18.81 -26.84 -4.87
C ILE A 187 -17.58 -26.08 -4.34
N GLY A 188 -17.08 -26.46 -3.16
CA GLY A 188 -15.88 -25.88 -2.57
C GLY A 188 -14.62 -26.09 -3.43
N GLN A 189 -14.50 -27.19 -4.16
CA GLN A 189 -13.38 -27.41 -5.09
C GLN A 189 -13.40 -26.41 -6.25
N VAL A 190 -14.59 -26.10 -6.77
CA VAL A 190 -14.74 -25.02 -7.78
C VAL A 190 -14.31 -23.69 -7.20
N GLY A 191 -14.73 -23.36 -5.97
CA GLY A 191 -14.30 -22.16 -5.27
C GLY A 191 -12.77 -22.08 -5.09
N LYS A 192 -12.12 -23.21 -4.78
CA LYS A 192 -10.66 -23.30 -4.70
C LYS A 192 -9.99 -22.96 -6.05
N ALA A 193 -10.56 -23.39 -7.16
CA ALA A 193 -10.06 -23.02 -8.48
C ALA A 193 -10.17 -21.51 -8.74
N PHE A 194 -11.30 -20.88 -8.39
CA PHE A 194 -11.45 -19.42 -8.48
C PHE A 194 -10.44 -18.68 -7.62
N ILE A 195 -10.19 -19.12 -6.38
CA ILE A 195 -9.18 -18.55 -5.50
C ILE A 195 -7.78 -18.67 -6.13
N ALA A 196 -7.45 -19.85 -6.66
CA ALA A 196 -6.15 -20.09 -7.28
C ALA A 196 -5.93 -19.18 -8.50
N ILE A 197 -6.95 -19.02 -9.35
CA ILE A 197 -6.91 -18.11 -10.49
C ILE A 197 -6.74 -16.66 -10.03
N ALA A 198 -7.54 -16.21 -9.07
CA ALA A 198 -7.47 -14.85 -8.54
C ALA A 198 -6.08 -14.54 -7.94
N LEU A 199 -5.55 -15.44 -7.10
CA LEU A 199 -4.21 -15.28 -6.54
C LEU A 199 -3.13 -15.32 -7.62
N GLY A 200 -3.29 -16.19 -8.64
CA GLY A 200 -2.38 -16.25 -9.79
C GLY A 200 -2.34 -14.93 -10.57
N VAL A 201 -3.51 -14.33 -10.83
CA VAL A 201 -3.61 -13.04 -11.53
C VAL A 201 -2.97 -11.92 -10.69
N VAL A 202 -3.24 -11.88 -9.38
CA VAL A 202 -2.62 -10.89 -8.48
C VAL A 202 -1.10 -11.07 -8.46
N PHE A 203 -0.61 -12.31 -8.33
CA PHE A 203 0.82 -12.61 -8.39
C PHE A 203 1.45 -12.17 -9.71
N ALA A 204 0.81 -12.50 -10.85
CA ALA A 204 1.28 -12.11 -12.17
C ALA A 204 1.32 -10.58 -12.33
N GLY A 205 0.31 -9.88 -11.81
CA GLY A 205 0.26 -8.41 -11.80
C GLY A 205 1.39 -7.78 -10.99
N VAL A 206 1.64 -8.27 -9.79
CA VAL A 206 2.75 -7.80 -8.93
C VAL A 206 4.09 -8.10 -9.60
N TYR A 207 4.25 -9.30 -10.16
CA TYR A 207 5.47 -9.68 -10.86
C TYR A 207 5.73 -8.81 -12.09
N ALA A 208 4.70 -8.56 -12.91
CA ALA A 208 4.81 -7.69 -14.07
C ALA A 208 5.17 -6.25 -13.67
N ALA A 209 4.57 -5.72 -12.60
CA ALA A 209 4.90 -4.40 -12.06
C ALA A 209 6.36 -4.33 -11.56
N ALA A 210 6.83 -5.37 -10.86
CA ALA A 210 8.22 -5.46 -10.40
C ALA A 210 9.20 -5.52 -11.58
N LEU A 211 8.89 -6.32 -12.62
CA LEU A 211 9.70 -6.37 -13.85
C LEU A 211 9.75 -5.02 -14.56
N SER A 212 8.61 -4.35 -14.70
CA SER A 212 8.55 -3.01 -15.32
C SER A 212 9.40 -2.00 -14.57
N ALA A 213 9.32 -2.01 -13.23
CA ALA A 213 10.16 -1.17 -12.39
C ALA A 213 11.66 -1.50 -12.54
N PHE A 214 12.01 -2.78 -12.59
CA PHE A 214 13.37 -3.25 -12.80
C PHE A 214 13.93 -2.82 -14.14
N VAL A 215 13.18 -3.06 -15.24
CA VAL A 215 13.56 -2.64 -16.59
C VAL A 215 13.73 -1.11 -16.65
N GLY A 216 12.78 -0.35 -16.08
CA GLY A 216 12.89 1.11 -16.04
C GLY A 216 14.14 1.60 -15.29
N ARG A 217 14.60 0.89 -14.27
CA ARG A 217 15.87 1.23 -13.58
C ARG A 217 17.09 0.84 -14.38
N LEU A 218 17.05 -0.26 -15.10
CA LEU A 218 18.16 -0.63 -16.03
C LEU A 218 18.27 0.36 -17.19
N THR A 219 17.14 0.76 -17.80
CA THR A 219 17.11 1.77 -18.84
C THR A 219 17.68 3.09 -18.33
N PHE A 220 17.25 3.54 -17.15
CA PHE A 220 17.82 4.74 -16.52
C PHE A 220 19.35 4.67 -16.36
N LEU A 221 19.88 3.52 -15.91
CA LEU A 221 21.36 3.36 -15.77
C LEU A 221 22.05 3.43 -17.12
N TRP A 222 21.45 2.84 -18.15
CA TRP A 222 21.99 2.85 -19.50
C TRP A 222 21.99 4.25 -20.12
N ASP A 223 20.85 4.93 -20.05
CA ASP A 223 20.68 6.27 -20.58
C ASP A 223 21.60 7.26 -19.89
N PHE A 224 21.72 7.17 -18.56
CA PHE A 224 22.65 8.01 -17.80
C PHE A 224 24.10 7.82 -18.22
N LEU A 225 24.54 6.58 -18.42
CA LEU A 225 25.90 6.30 -18.89
C LEU A 225 26.12 6.85 -20.31
N TRP A 226 25.14 6.70 -21.19
CA TRP A 226 25.21 7.20 -22.56
C TRP A 226 25.27 8.72 -22.60
N ASP A 227 24.39 9.39 -21.88
CA ASP A 227 24.39 10.86 -21.75
C ASP A 227 25.72 11.39 -21.17
N MET A 228 26.33 10.64 -20.25
CA MET A 228 27.62 11.02 -19.68
C MET A 228 28.75 10.88 -20.70
N ILE A 229 28.74 9.79 -21.47
CA ILE A 229 29.73 9.56 -22.54
C ILE A 229 29.62 10.67 -23.63
N GLU A 230 28.42 10.99 -24.10
CA GLU A 230 28.19 12.05 -25.09
C GLU A 230 28.64 13.43 -24.57
N ARG A 231 28.47 13.72 -23.27
CA ARG A 231 28.94 14.98 -22.70
C ARG A 231 30.46 15.10 -22.64
N PHE A 232 31.15 14.01 -22.33
CA PHE A 232 32.61 14.02 -22.18
C PHE A 232 33.35 13.73 -23.48
N PHE A 233 32.73 12.98 -24.38
CA PHE A 233 33.25 12.59 -25.68
C PHE A 233 32.18 12.89 -26.75
N PRO A 234 32.02 14.17 -27.16
CA PRO A 234 31.09 14.47 -28.25
C PRO A 234 31.57 13.73 -29.51
N ILE A 235 30.90 12.61 -29.79
CA ILE A 235 31.12 11.86 -31.02
C ILE A 235 30.49 12.69 -32.14
N ALA A 236 31.35 13.29 -32.99
CA ALA A 236 30.96 14.11 -34.11
C ALA A 236 30.24 13.28 -35.17
#